data_9b6cc32747fc88413bb4779185952e16
#
_entry.id   9b6cc32747fc88413bb4779185952e16
#
_cell.length_a   1.000
_cell.length_b   1.000
_cell.length_c   1.000
_cell.angle_alpha   90.00
_cell.angle_beta   90.00
_cell.angle_gamma   90.00
#
_symmetry.space_group_name_H-M   'P 1'
#
loop_
_entity.id
_entity.type
_entity.pdbx_description
1 polymer ?
#
loop_
_entity_poly.entity_id
_entity_poly.type
_entity_poly.pdbx_seq_one_letter_code
_entity_poly.pdbx_strand_id
1 'polypeptide(L)'
;VWGLQGFAAPPIAAWRATAPAAAPLVVASSAAPVAAPAPAARPVLDAASLAAVLPSLLRDENAAWRALAPRWAAPEVDGGTDPCGAWQADNLQCFNSTRTSLALIRQLDRPGILALAGPNGQKVFAVLQGLDGDDALLDIAGVPHAVPLDTLAGVWRGDFATLWRAPPGYPGARVASRSPVVAQWLDTQLDTLPGAGADGAAKAGTLASRIYQFQLAQGLTPDGKVGPMTFMQLNRALGLNEPRLQAAPSVPSTAPSAPLPALPAAPQAGE
;
A
#
# COMPACT_ATOMS: atom_id res chain seq x y z
N VAL A 1 59.00 -57.57 -13.40
CA VAL A 1 58.54 -57.75 -14.79
C VAL A 1 57.18 -57.08 -14.88
N TRP A 2 57.09 -55.82 -15.36
CA TRP A 2 55.85 -55.11 -15.57
C TRP A 2 55.58 -55.01 -17.06
N GLY A 3 54.51 -55.62 -17.54
CA GLY A 3 54.05 -55.51 -18.89
C GLY A 3 53.32 -54.19 -19.19
N LEU A 4 53.82 -53.44 -20.16
CA LEU A 4 53.15 -52.30 -20.75
C LEU A 4 52.08 -52.78 -21.75
N GLN A 5 50.82 -52.57 -21.46
CA GLN A 5 49.73 -52.78 -22.43
C GLN A 5 49.48 -51.47 -23.16
N GLY A 6 49.73 -51.49 -24.49
CA GLY A 6 49.48 -50.33 -25.35
C GLY A 6 47.95 -50.14 -25.60
N PHE A 7 47.48 -48.95 -25.38
CA PHE A 7 46.12 -48.54 -25.81
C PHE A 7 46.17 -48.06 -27.26
N ALA A 8 45.52 -48.79 -28.13
CA ALA A 8 45.30 -48.42 -29.54
C ALA A 8 44.14 -47.40 -29.59
N ALA A 9 44.38 -46.20 -30.18
CA ALA A 9 43.35 -45.20 -30.42
C ALA A 9 42.41 -45.64 -31.55
N PRO A 10 41.09 -45.40 -31.46
CA PRO A 10 40.15 -45.67 -32.53
C PRO A 10 40.26 -44.65 -33.67
N PRO A 11 39.92 -45.01 -34.91
CA PRO A 11 40.04 -44.15 -36.09
C PRO A 11 38.96 -43.06 -36.05
N ILE A 12 39.36 -41.83 -36.40
CA ILE A 12 38.51 -40.66 -36.53
C ILE A 12 37.62 -40.84 -37.77
N ALA A 13 36.32 -41.10 -37.56
CA ALA A 13 35.36 -41.10 -38.65
C ALA A 13 35.07 -39.64 -39.07
N ALA A 14 35.39 -39.35 -40.35
CA ALA A 14 35.09 -38.04 -40.95
C ALA A 14 33.59 -37.80 -41.04
N TRP A 15 33.12 -36.85 -40.25
CA TRP A 15 31.75 -36.34 -40.31
C TRP A 15 31.62 -35.44 -41.55
N ARG A 16 30.95 -35.93 -42.59
CA ARG A 16 30.50 -35.09 -43.70
C ARG A 16 29.31 -34.27 -43.19
N ALA A 17 29.51 -32.96 -43.02
CA ALA A 17 28.45 -32.03 -42.72
C ALA A 17 27.53 -31.92 -43.96
N THR A 18 26.35 -32.47 -43.84
CA THR A 18 25.25 -32.21 -44.79
C THR A 18 24.64 -30.89 -44.38
N ALA A 19 24.75 -29.86 -45.24
CA ALA A 19 24.11 -28.56 -45.00
C ALA A 19 22.58 -28.75 -44.94
N PRO A 20 21.90 -28.23 -43.91
CA PRO A 20 20.46 -28.20 -43.88
C PRO A 20 19.93 -27.23 -44.93
N ALA A 21 18.95 -27.67 -45.73
CA ALA A 21 18.21 -26.86 -46.66
C ALA A 21 17.59 -25.67 -45.93
N ALA A 22 17.73 -24.46 -46.51
CA ALA A 22 17.15 -23.24 -46.00
C ALA A 22 15.62 -23.40 -45.93
N ALA A 23 15.09 -23.35 -44.70
CA ALA A 23 13.64 -23.23 -44.48
C ALA A 23 13.17 -21.83 -44.89
N PRO A 24 11.98 -21.69 -45.49
CA PRO A 24 11.44 -20.38 -45.85
C PRO A 24 11.21 -19.54 -44.57
N LEU A 25 11.73 -18.32 -44.58
CA LEU A 25 11.46 -17.31 -43.56
C LEU A 25 9.96 -17.02 -43.54
N VAL A 26 9.25 -17.56 -42.58
CA VAL A 26 7.90 -17.12 -42.27
C VAL A 26 8.06 -15.72 -41.60
N VAL A 27 7.74 -14.70 -42.38
CA VAL A 27 7.62 -13.33 -41.85
C VAL A 27 6.44 -13.35 -40.87
N ALA A 28 6.75 -13.50 -39.58
CA ALA A 28 5.75 -13.30 -38.54
C ALA A 28 5.27 -11.86 -38.62
N SER A 29 4.05 -11.66 -39.14
CA SER A 29 3.37 -10.37 -39.08
C SER A 29 3.25 -9.98 -37.62
N SER A 30 4.07 -9.03 -37.18
CA SER A 30 3.99 -8.45 -35.85
C SER A 30 2.64 -7.76 -35.72
N ALA A 31 1.66 -8.44 -35.14
CA ALA A 31 0.44 -7.80 -34.71
C ALA A 31 0.84 -6.72 -33.70
N ALA A 32 0.56 -5.46 -34.02
CA ALA A 32 0.74 -4.36 -33.09
C ALA A 32 0.01 -4.69 -31.78
N PRO A 33 0.62 -4.47 -30.62
CA PRO A 33 -0.05 -4.68 -29.36
C PRO A 33 -1.32 -3.84 -29.34
N VAL A 34 -2.48 -4.50 -29.22
CA VAL A 34 -3.75 -3.83 -28.97
C VAL A 34 -3.55 -3.07 -27.67
N ALA A 35 -3.52 -1.74 -27.76
CA ALA A 35 -3.41 -0.88 -26.59
C ALA A 35 -4.57 -1.25 -25.64
N ALA A 36 -4.23 -1.66 -24.41
CA ALA A 36 -5.22 -1.86 -23.38
C ALA A 36 -6.06 -0.58 -23.26
N PRO A 37 -7.40 -0.67 -23.11
CA PRO A 37 -8.23 0.51 -22.97
C PRO A 37 -7.70 1.37 -21.82
N ALA A 38 -7.44 2.65 -22.09
CA ALA A 38 -7.02 3.59 -21.05
C ALA A 38 -8.04 3.55 -19.91
N PRO A 39 -7.62 3.50 -18.65
CA PRO A 39 -8.53 3.50 -17.51
C PRO A 39 -9.44 4.72 -17.62
N ALA A 40 -10.76 4.49 -17.54
CA ALA A 40 -11.75 5.56 -17.63
C ALA A 40 -11.38 6.68 -16.63
N ALA A 41 -11.36 7.92 -17.11
CA ALA A 41 -11.07 9.08 -16.27
C ALA A 41 -12.08 9.11 -15.11
N ARG A 42 -11.57 9.18 -13.87
CA ARG A 42 -12.41 9.27 -12.68
C ARG A 42 -13.07 10.64 -12.63
N PRO A 43 -14.35 10.72 -12.23
CA PRO A 43 -14.98 12.03 -12.06
C PRO A 43 -14.23 12.80 -10.95
N VAL A 44 -13.90 14.07 -11.25
CA VAL A 44 -13.25 14.98 -10.29
C VAL A 44 -14.34 15.84 -9.66
N LEU A 45 -14.36 15.93 -8.34
CA LEU A 45 -15.29 16.78 -7.60
C LEU A 45 -14.56 18.05 -7.14
N ASP A 46 -14.88 19.16 -7.76
CA ASP A 46 -14.52 20.47 -7.25
C ASP A 46 -15.32 20.83 -5.97
N ALA A 47 -15.07 22.00 -5.39
CA ALA A 47 -15.71 22.43 -4.14
C ALA A 47 -17.25 22.51 -4.26
N ALA A 48 -17.76 22.97 -5.39
CA ALA A 48 -19.21 23.09 -5.61
C ALA A 48 -19.87 21.72 -5.76
N SER A 49 -19.25 20.85 -6.55
CA SER A 49 -19.71 19.48 -6.78
C SER A 49 -19.63 18.63 -5.52
N LEU A 50 -18.56 18.77 -4.73
CA LEU A 50 -18.43 18.11 -3.42
C LEU A 50 -19.53 18.58 -2.47
N ALA A 51 -19.76 19.91 -2.37
CA ALA A 51 -20.82 20.47 -1.53
C ALA A 51 -22.22 19.94 -1.91
N ALA A 52 -22.48 19.75 -3.20
CA ALA A 52 -23.73 19.18 -3.69
C ALA A 52 -23.91 17.71 -3.32
N VAL A 53 -22.83 16.96 -3.18
CA VAL A 53 -22.85 15.52 -2.86
C VAL A 53 -22.86 15.26 -1.34
N LEU A 54 -22.31 16.16 -0.50
CA LEU A 54 -22.25 15.99 0.96
C LEU A 54 -23.59 15.55 1.60
N PRO A 55 -24.78 16.07 1.21
CA PRO A 55 -26.04 15.63 1.79
C PRO A 55 -26.40 14.19 1.54
N SER A 56 -25.88 13.57 0.48
CA SER A 56 -26.13 12.18 0.09
C SER A 56 -25.15 11.18 0.73
N LEU A 57 -24.09 11.65 1.39
CA LEU A 57 -23.13 10.79 2.06
C LEU A 57 -23.75 10.08 3.27
N LEU A 58 -23.08 9.04 3.73
CA LEU A 58 -23.47 8.28 4.91
C LEU A 58 -23.50 9.18 6.16
N ARG A 59 -24.56 9.05 6.94
CA ARG A 59 -24.76 9.82 8.19
C ARG A 59 -24.56 8.97 9.44
N ASP A 60 -24.58 7.66 9.28
CA ASP A 60 -24.37 6.70 10.36
C ASP A 60 -22.95 6.12 10.25
N GLU A 61 -22.21 6.17 11.36
CA GLU A 61 -20.83 5.67 11.43
C GLU A 61 -20.76 4.16 11.21
N ASN A 62 -21.74 3.41 11.74
CA ASN A 62 -21.80 1.96 11.52
C ASN A 62 -22.07 1.62 10.04
N ALA A 63 -22.85 2.45 9.34
CA ALA A 63 -23.02 2.30 7.89
C ALA A 63 -21.71 2.57 7.15
N ALA A 64 -20.90 3.53 7.60
CA ALA A 64 -19.58 3.80 7.01
C ALA A 64 -18.60 2.65 7.26
N TRP A 65 -18.62 2.04 8.45
CA TRP A 65 -17.85 0.84 8.72
C TRP A 65 -18.25 -0.33 7.80
N ARG A 66 -19.56 -0.57 7.62
CA ARG A 66 -20.04 -1.59 6.68
C ARG A 66 -19.64 -1.28 5.23
N ALA A 67 -19.61 -0.01 4.83
CA ALA A 67 -19.14 0.37 3.49
C ALA A 67 -17.63 0.14 3.30
N LEU A 68 -16.83 0.23 4.36
CA LEU A 68 -15.39 -0.08 4.34
C LEU A 68 -15.11 -1.60 4.33
N ALA A 69 -16.00 -2.39 4.95
CA ALA A 69 -15.82 -3.83 5.21
C ALA A 69 -15.39 -4.68 3.99
N PRO A 70 -15.98 -4.52 2.78
CA PRO A 70 -15.60 -5.33 1.63
C PRO A 70 -14.12 -5.21 1.25
N ARG A 71 -13.50 -4.05 1.48
CA ARG A 71 -12.07 -3.84 1.19
C ARG A 71 -11.16 -4.61 2.14
N TRP A 72 -11.65 -4.95 3.31
CA TRP A 72 -10.95 -5.73 4.32
C TRP A 72 -11.34 -7.21 4.33
N ALA A 73 -12.20 -7.63 3.39
CA ALA A 73 -12.84 -8.95 3.42
C ALA A 73 -13.41 -9.27 4.81
N ALA A 74 -13.98 -8.23 5.47
CA ALA A 74 -14.63 -8.38 6.75
C ALA A 74 -16.01 -9.08 6.55
N PRO A 75 -16.42 -9.93 7.50
CA PRO A 75 -17.74 -10.55 7.44
C PRO A 75 -18.87 -9.52 7.36
N GLU A 76 -19.94 -9.87 6.66
CA GLU A 76 -21.15 -9.06 6.66
C GLU A 76 -21.76 -9.03 8.05
N VAL A 77 -22.27 -7.86 8.45
CA VAL A 77 -22.88 -7.62 9.76
C VAL A 77 -24.23 -6.94 9.56
N ASP A 78 -25.25 -7.44 10.24
CA ASP A 78 -26.59 -6.92 10.18
C ASP A 78 -26.66 -5.44 10.55
N GLY A 79 -27.62 -4.71 9.97
CA GLY A 79 -27.75 -3.26 10.11
C GLY A 79 -27.90 -2.73 11.55
N GLY A 80 -28.41 -3.56 12.46
CA GLY A 80 -28.56 -3.22 13.88
C GLY A 80 -27.39 -3.57 14.78
N THR A 81 -26.37 -4.28 14.27
CA THR A 81 -25.21 -4.74 15.05
C THR A 81 -24.05 -3.75 14.94
N ASP A 82 -23.33 -3.55 16.04
CA ASP A 82 -22.05 -2.81 16.02
C ASP A 82 -20.99 -3.61 15.25
N PRO A 83 -20.53 -3.11 14.08
CA PRO A 83 -19.56 -3.83 13.27
C PRO A 83 -18.22 -4.02 13.98
N CYS A 84 -17.77 -3.00 14.73
CA CYS A 84 -16.49 -3.04 15.41
C CYS A 84 -16.43 -4.09 16.51
N GLY A 85 -17.53 -4.30 17.21
CA GLY A 85 -17.66 -5.38 18.20
C GLY A 85 -17.70 -6.76 17.55
N ALA A 86 -18.48 -6.90 16.46
CA ALA A 86 -18.65 -8.17 15.76
C ALA A 86 -17.33 -8.68 15.16
N TRP A 87 -16.53 -7.81 14.52
CA TRP A 87 -15.30 -8.20 13.83
C TRP A 87 -14.13 -8.54 14.74
N GLN A 88 -14.21 -8.28 16.05
CA GLN A 88 -13.15 -8.67 16.99
C GLN A 88 -12.90 -10.19 17.00
N ALA A 89 -13.93 -11.00 16.76
CA ALA A 89 -13.79 -12.45 16.65
C ALA A 89 -12.90 -12.87 15.46
N ASP A 90 -12.85 -12.05 14.42
CA ASP A 90 -12.02 -12.25 13.21
C ASP A 90 -10.68 -11.54 13.30
N ASN A 91 -10.26 -11.13 14.50
CA ASN A 91 -9.06 -10.33 14.75
C ASN A 91 -9.02 -8.99 13.99
N LEU A 92 -10.15 -8.49 13.51
CA LEU A 92 -10.25 -7.15 12.95
C LEU A 92 -10.62 -6.16 14.05
N GLN A 93 -9.89 -5.05 14.10
CA GLN A 93 -10.09 -4.00 15.08
C GLN A 93 -10.34 -2.68 14.39
N CYS A 94 -11.29 -1.91 14.92
CA CYS A 94 -11.50 -0.54 14.50
C CYS A 94 -10.48 0.40 15.17
N PHE A 95 -9.99 1.35 14.40
CA PHE A 95 -9.16 2.43 14.89
C PHE A 95 -9.77 3.77 14.50
N ASN A 96 -9.94 4.66 15.45
CA ASN A 96 -10.47 6.02 15.28
C ASN A 96 -9.44 7.05 15.76
N SER A 97 -9.30 8.13 15.00
CA SER A 97 -8.47 9.28 15.37
C SER A 97 -9.13 10.58 14.92
N THR A 98 -9.09 11.60 15.76
CA THR A 98 -9.69 12.93 15.48
C THR A 98 -8.65 13.98 15.10
N ARG A 99 -7.37 13.63 15.01
CA ARG A 99 -6.25 14.54 14.70
C ARG A 99 -5.27 13.91 13.72
N THR A 100 -5.79 13.23 12.73
CA THR A 100 -4.98 12.58 11.70
C THR A 100 -4.59 13.59 10.63
N SER A 101 -3.32 13.61 10.25
CA SER A 101 -2.85 14.35 9.08
C SER A 101 -2.86 13.45 7.84
N LEU A 102 -2.88 14.06 6.65
CA LEU A 102 -2.72 13.32 5.39
C LEU A 102 -1.37 12.56 5.35
N ALA A 103 -0.33 13.14 5.95
CA ALA A 103 0.97 12.47 6.05
C ALA A 103 0.86 11.17 6.86
N LEU A 104 0.11 11.18 7.98
CA LEU A 104 -0.11 9.97 8.77
C LEU A 104 -0.97 8.95 8.01
N ILE A 105 -2.00 9.37 7.27
CA ILE A 105 -2.80 8.47 6.44
C ILE A 105 -1.92 7.80 5.36
N ARG A 106 -1.05 8.56 4.68
CA ARG A 106 -0.07 8.01 3.73
C ARG A 106 0.90 7.03 4.40
N GLN A 107 1.35 7.36 5.62
CA GLN A 107 2.22 6.48 6.39
C GLN A 107 1.52 5.19 6.81
N LEU A 108 0.26 5.25 7.24
CA LEU A 108 -0.53 4.08 7.57
C LEU A 108 -0.84 3.23 6.33
N ASP A 109 -0.95 3.86 5.17
CA ASP A 109 -1.12 3.23 3.86
C ASP A 109 -2.28 2.22 3.81
N ARG A 110 -3.46 2.65 4.26
CA ARG A 110 -4.66 1.79 4.32
C ARG A 110 -5.93 2.58 4.05
N PRO A 111 -6.93 1.96 3.39
CA PRO A 111 -8.23 2.58 3.17
C PRO A 111 -8.92 2.81 4.52
N GLY A 112 -9.75 3.83 4.58
CA GLY A 112 -10.44 4.19 5.80
C GLY A 112 -11.65 5.06 5.56
N ILE A 113 -12.19 5.61 6.63
CA ILE A 113 -13.36 6.47 6.64
C ILE A 113 -12.91 7.88 7.01
N LEU A 114 -13.32 8.86 6.24
CA LEU A 114 -13.21 10.28 6.58
C LEU A 114 -14.56 10.76 7.11
N ALA A 115 -14.54 11.41 8.27
CA ALA A 115 -15.71 12.16 8.73
C ALA A 115 -15.56 13.62 8.26
N LEU A 116 -16.50 14.04 7.42
CA LEU A 116 -16.54 15.35 6.78
C LEU A 116 -17.59 16.23 7.45
N ALA A 117 -17.37 17.54 7.39
CA ALA A 117 -18.38 18.52 7.80
C ALA A 117 -19.44 18.64 6.71
N GLY A 118 -20.59 18.07 6.97
CA GLY A 118 -21.77 18.16 6.10
C GLY A 118 -22.56 19.45 6.31
N PRO A 119 -23.69 19.61 5.60
CA PRO A 119 -24.58 20.74 5.76
C PRO A 119 -24.99 20.91 7.22
N ASN A 120 -25.09 22.15 7.70
CA ASN A 120 -25.48 22.49 9.08
C ASN A 120 -24.53 21.93 10.16
N GLY A 121 -23.26 21.63 9.82
CA GLY A 121 -22.27 21.17 10.77
C GLY A 121 -22.42 19.71 11.22
N GLN A 122 -23.36 18.95 10.66
CA GLN A 122 -23.49 17.52 10.92
C GLN A 122 -22.32 16.75 10.32
N LYS A 123 -21.91 15.65 10.97
CA LYS A 123 -20.91 14.75 10.38
C LYS A 123 -21.54 13.88 9.31
N VAL A 124 -20.83 13.74 8.19
CA VAL A 124 -21.12 12.77 7.13
C VAL A 124 -19.83 11.97 6.85
N PHE A 125 -19.97 10.76 6.31
CA PHE A 125 -18.87 9.84 6.19
C PHE A 125 -18.67 9.43 4.73
N ALA A 126 -17.41 9.42 4.28
CA ALA A 126 -16.98 8.88 2.99
C ALA A 126 -15.86 7.87 3.17
N VAL A 127 -15.82 6.83 2.35
CA VAL A 127 -14.72 5.87 2.36
C VAL A 127 -13.57 6.39 1.51
N LEU A 128 -12.42 6.59 2.15
CA LEU A 128 -11.16 6.90 1.48
C LEU A 128 -10.56 5.61 0.93
N GLN A 129 -10.41 5.54 -0.39
CA GLN A 129 -9.82 4.41 -1.09
C GLN A 129 -8.33 4.59 -1.38
N GLY A 130 -7.92 5.83 -1.62
CA GLY A 130 -6.56 6.15 -2.04
C GLY A 130 -6.21 7.62 -1.86
N LEU A 131 -4.92 7.89 -1.96
CA LEU A 131 -4.34 9.22 -2.05
C LEU A 131 -3.35 9.22 -3.22
N ASP A 132 -3.63 10.06 -4.20
CA ASP A 132 -2.85 10.14 -5.42
C ASP A 132 -2.42 11.57 -5.69
N GLY A 133 -1.13 11.83 -5.58
CA GLY A 133 -0.62 13.19 -5.71
C GLY A 133 -1.38 14.17 -4.79
N ASP A 134 -2.11 15.08 -5.42
CA ASP A 134 -2.91 16.11 -4.77
C ASP A 134 -4.39 15.77 -4.68
N ASP A 135 -4.78 14.52 -4.95
CA ASP A 135 -6.16 14.07 -4.91
C ASP A 135 -6.39 12.97 -3.86
N ALA A 136 -7.55 13.02 -3.22
CA ALA A 136 -8.10 11.92 -2.42
C ALA A 136 -9.13 11.16 -3.26
N LEU A 137 -9.04 9.82 -3.26
CA LEU A 137 -10.02 8.96 -3.91
C LEU A 137 -11.09 8.57 -2.90
N LEU A 138 -12.27 9.17 -3.03
CA LEU A 138 -13.41 8.90 -2.17
C LEU A 138 -14.41 8.01 -2.88
N ASP A 139 -14.90 7.00 -2.18
CA ASP A 139 -16.04 6.20 -2.62
C ASP A 139 -17.34 6.94 -2.26
N ILE A 140 -18.12 7.26 -3.25
CA ILE A 140 -19.42 7.92 -3.09
C ILE A 140 -20.45 7.04 -3.80
N ALA A 141 -21.30 6.41 -3.00
CA ALA A 141 -22.32 5.47 -3.49
C ALA A 141 -21.76 4.35 -4.39
N GLY A 142 -20.57 3.82 -4.08
CA GLY A 142 -19.93 2.75 -4.84
C GLY A 142 -19.11 3.24 -6.05
N VAL A 143 -19.06 4.54 -6.30
CA VAL A 143 -18.30 5.14 -7.41
C VAL A 143 -17.08 5.91 -6.85
N PRO A 144 -15.87 5.60 -7.32
CA PRO A 144 -14.66 6.33 -6.89
C PRO A 144 -14.61 7.71 -7.57
N HIS A 145 -14.47 8.76 -6.77
CA HIS A 145 -14.31 10.13 -7.19
C HIS A 145 -12.96 10.68 -6.72
N ALA A 146 -12.30 11.44 -7.58
CA ALA A 146 -11.11 12.20 -7.19
C ALA A 146 -11.57 13.55 -6.60
N VAL A 147 -11.06 13.86 -5.42
CA VAL A 147 -11.33 15.12 -4.72
C VAL A 147 -10.00 15.78 -4.43
N PRO A 148 -9.72 16.98 -4.98
CA PRO A 148 -8.50 17.72 -4.69
C PRO A 148 -8.32 17.93 -3.19
N LEU A 149 -7.09 17.80 -2.70
CA LEU A 149 -6.80 17.87 -1.25
C LEU A 149 -7.09 19.24 -0.65
N ASP A 150 -6.98 20.31 -1.42
CA ASP A 150 -7.39 21.67 -1.03
C ASP A 150 -8.91 21.76 -0.85
N THR A 151 -9.68 21.19 -1.77
CA THR A 151 -11.15 21.04 -1.68
C THR A 151 -11.53 20.21 -0.45
N LEU A 152 -10.87 19.05 -0.26
CA LEU A 152 -11.11 18.20 0.91
C LEU A 152 -10.82 18.94 2.23
N ALA A 153 -9.75 19.75 2.29
CA ALA A 153 -9.39 20.54 3.48
C ALA A 153 -10.49 21.52 3.90
N GLY A 154 -11.36 21.93 2.98
CA GLY A 154 -12.54 22.73 3.27
C GLY A 154 -13.54 22.04 4.20
N VAL A 155 -13.67 20.72 4.13
CA VAL A 155 -14.72 19.94 4.83
C VAL A 155 -14.16 18.88 5.79
N TRP A 156 -12.89 18.49 5.70
CA TRP A 156 -12.26 17.52 6.59
C TRP A 156 -11.43 18.21 7.67
N ARG A 157 -11.52 17.72 8.92
CA ARG A 157 -10.84 18.30 10.09
C ARG A 157 -9.90 17.32 10.80
N GLY A 158 -9.53 16.22 10.14
CA GLY A 158 -8.62 15.23 10.69
C GLY A 158 -9.30 14.01 11.33
N ASP A 159 -10.62 13.90 11.24
CA ASP A 159 -11.35 12.72 11.71
C ASP A 159 -11.15 11.57 10.70
N PHE A 160 -10.46 10.53 11.11
CA PHE A 160 -10.13 9.37 10.29
C PHE A 160 -10.35 8.07 11.06
N ALA A 161 -10.91 7.09 10.40
CA ALA A 161 -11.08 5.75 10.95
C ALA A 161 -10.64 4.68 9.96
N THR A 162 -10.10 3.56 10.46
CA THR A 162 -9.67 2.44 9.62
C THR A 162 -9.72 1.12 10.38
N LEU A 163 -9.66 0.00 9.67
CA LEU A 163 -9.49 -1.32 10.25
C LEU A 163 -8.01 -1.70 10.30
N TRP A 164 -7.69 -2.66 11.14
CA TRP A 164 -6.37 -3.30 11.20
C TRP A 164 -6.50 -4.71 11.78
N ARG A 165 -5.57 -5.60 11.43
CA ARG A 165 -5.55 -6.96 11.96
C ARG A 165 -4.74 -7.02 13.23
N ALA A 166 -5.40 -7.42 14.31
CA ALA A 166 -4.74 -7.64 15.59
C ALA A 166 -4.00 -8.99 15.61
N PRO A 167 -2.94 -9.12 16.43
CA PRO A 167 -2.29 -10.41 16.66
C PRO A 167 -3.24 -11.41 17.34
N PRO A 168 -2.99 -12.72 17.19
CA PRO A 168 -3.77 -13.73 17.88
C PRO A 168 -3.78 -13.49 19.41
N GLY A 169 -4.95 -13.63 20.01
CA GLY A 169 -5.12 -13.43 21.46
C GLY A 169 -4.99 -11.97 21.92
N TYR A 170 -5.19 -11.02 21.02
CA TYR A 170 -5.17 -9.60 21.34
C TYR A 170 -6.31 -9.22 22.31
N PRO A 171 -5.97 -8.76 23.53
CA PRO A 171 -6.97 -8.54 24.59
C PRO A 171 -7.56 -7.11 24.56
N GLY A 172 -7.30 -6.34 23.51
CA GLY A 172 -7.65 -4.93 23.42
C GLY A 172 -6.49 -3.99 23.79
N ALA A 173 -6.54 -2.75 23.29
CA ALA A 173 -5.46 -1.78 23.36
C ALA A 173 -4.98 -1.46 24.79
N ARG A 174 -5.92 -1.44 25.76
CA ARG A 174 -5.62 -1.06 27.16
C ARG A 174 -4.72 -2.07 27.89
N VAL A 175 -4.77 -3.34 27.49
CA VAL A 175 -4.07 -4.43 28.17
C VAL A 175 -3.03 -5.13 27.30
N ALA A 176 -2.98 -4.81 26.00
CA ALA A 176 -2.05 -5.45 25.04
C ALA A 176 -0.60 -5.39 25.51
N SER A 177 -0.12 -4.26 26.02
CA SER A 177 1.24 -4.09 26.52
C SER A 177 1.58 -4.95 27.75
N ARG A 178 0.58 -5.56 28.40
CA ARG A 178 0.75 -6.41 29.59
C ARG A 178 0.45 -7.88 29.28
N SER A 179 -0.03 -8.19 28.08
CA SER A 179 -0.36 -9.55 27.67
C SER A 179 0.90 -10.35 27.36
N PRO A 180 1.20 -11.45 28.06
CA PRO A 180 2.35 -12.29 27.75
C PRO A 180 2.26 -12.93 26.36
N VAL A 181 1.05 -13.24 25.87
CA VAL A 181 0.81 -13.78 24.52
C VAL A 181 1.20 -12.75 23.46
N VAL A 182 0.75 -11.51 23.63
CA VAL A 182 1.10 -10.41 22.71
C VAL A 182 2.60 -10.09 22.80
N ALA A 183 3.19 -10.12 24.01
CA ALA A 183 4.63 -9.88 24.18
C ALA A 183 5.47 -10.94 23.45
N GLN A 184 5.13 -12.22 23.60
CA GLN A 184 5.82 -13.31 22.90
C GLN A 184 5.67 -13.21 21.38
N TRP A 185 4.46 -12.89 20.91
CA TRP A 185 4.21 -12.68 19.48
C TRP A 185 5.07 -11.52 18.94
N LEU A 186 5.08 -10.36 19.64
CA LEU A 186 5.89 -9.21 19.26
C LEU A 186 7.38 -9.53 19.20
N ASP A 187 7.89 -10.23 20.20
CA ASP A 187 9.28 -10.63 20.25
C ASP A 187 9.67 -11.45 19.03
N THR A 188 8.85 -12.45 18.68
CA THR A 188 9.02 -13.27 17.48
C THR A 188 8.96 -12.43 16.20
N GLN A 189 7.97 -11.52 16.07
CA GLN A 189 7.79 -10.74 14.84
C GLN A 189 8.92 -9.73 14.64
N LEU A 190 9.36 -9.07 15.71
CA LEU A 190 10.48 -8.13 15.65
C LEU A 190 11.79 -8.81 15.23
N ASP A 191 11.96 -10.11 15.49
CA ASP A 191 13.12 -10.88 15.03
C ASP A 191 13.10 -11.17 13.54
N THR A 192 11.93 -11.19 12.91
CA THR A 192 11.77 -11.49 11.47
C THR A 192 11.90 -10.26 10.58
N LEU A 193 11.93 -9.06 11.16
CA LEU A 193 12.01 -7.83 10.37
C LEU A 193 13.34 -7.72 9.62
N PRO A 194 13.33 -7.23 8.37
CA PRO A 194 14.55 -6.94 7.62
C PRO A 194 15.41 -5.93 8.40
N GLY A 195 16.69 -6.25 8.60
CA GLY A 195 17.62 -5.42 9.38
C GLY A 195 17.71 -5.76 10.87
N ALA A 196 16.77 -6.56 11.42
CA ALA A 196 16.83 -6.97 12.82
C ALA A 196 18.01 -7.91 13.16
N GLY A 197 18.68 -8.47 12.14
CA GLY A 197 19.70 -9.51 12.33
C GLY A 197 21.12 -9.16 11.89
N ALA A 198 21.34 -8.05 11.19
CA ALA A 198 22.65 -7.78 10.59
C ALA A 198 23.77 -7.52 11.63
N ASP A 199 23.45 -6.96 12.79
CA ASP A 199 24.48 -6.54 13.76
C ASP A 199 24.33 -7.15 15.16
N GLY A 200 23.40 -8.11 15.39
CA GLY A 200 23.16 -8.67 16.72
C GLY A 200 22.63 -7.67 17.77
N ALA A 201 22.79 -6.38 17.53
CA ALA A 201 22.39 -5.31 18.43
C ALA A 201 20.86 -5.14 18.53
N ALA A 202 20.14 -5.42 17.45
CA ALA A 202 18.68 -5.34 17.45
C ALA A 202 17.99 -6.41 18.31
N LYS A 203 18.66 -7.54 18.58
CA LYS A 203 18.21 -8.59 19.49
C LYS A 203 18.62 -8.35 20.94
N ALA A 204 19.58 -7.45 21.18
CA ALA A 204 20.03 -7.11 22.52
C ALA A 204 19.10 -6.06 23.13
N GLY A 205 18.48 -6.37 24.26
CA GLY A 205 17.66 -5.43 25.00
C GLY A 205 16.29 -5.99 25.41
N THR A 206 15.58 -5.20 26.18
CA THR A 206 14.21 -5.55 26.58
C THR A 206 13.26 -5.41 25.39
N LEU A 207 12.13 -6.13 25.42
CA LEU A 207 11.08 -5.98 24.41
C LEU A 207 10.64 -4.51 24.26
N ALA A 208 10.52 -3.77 25.36
CA ALA A 208 10.18 -2.35 25.34
C ALA A 208 11.22 -1.52 24.58
N SER A 209 12.52 -1.80 24.75
CA SER A 209 13.59 -1.14 24.01
C SER A 209 13.52 -1.45 22.51
N ARG A 210 13.22 -2.69 22.15
CA ARG A 210 13.05 -3.10 20.74
C ARG A 210 11.83 -2.43 20.10
N ILE A 211 10.71 -2.36 20.82
CA ILE A 211 9.52 -1.64 20.37
C ILE A 211 9.84 -0.16 20.17
N TYR A 212 10.55 0.47 21.10
CA TYR A 212 10.99 1.86 21.01
C TYR A 212 11.80 2.11 19.74
N GLN A 213 12.79 1.27 19.44
CA GLN A 213 13.61 1.37 18.24
C GLN A 213 12.78 1.17 16.96
N PHE A 214 11.86 0.21 16.96
CA PHE A 214 10.94 0.02 15.84
C PHE A 214 10.06 1.26 15.62
N GLN A 215 9.47 1.82 16.68
CA GLN A 215 8.66 3.03 16.59
C GLN A 215 9.46 4.21 16.02
N LEU A 216 10.70 4.39 16.48
CA LEU A 216 11.60 5.41 15.98
C LEU A 216 11.88 5.23 14.49
N ALA A 217 12.20 4.02 14.06
CA ALA A 217 12.46 3.68 12.65
C ALA A 217 11.22 3.89 11.76
N GLN A 218 10.01 3.71 12.32
CA GLN A 218 8.75 3.92 11.59
C GLN A 218 8.19 5.34 11.72
N GLY A 219 8.90 6.28 12.34
CA GLY A 219 8.44 7.66 12.53
C GLY A 219 7.21 7.78 13.46
N LEU A 220 7.01 6.81 14.33
CA LEU A 220 5.99 6.85 15.38
C LEU A 220 6.55 7.54 16.63
N THR A 221 5.67 7.94 17.55
CA THR A 221 6.11 8.37 18.88
C THR A 221 6.77 7.20 19.62
N PRO A 222 8.08 7.29 19.94
CA PRO A 222 8.82 6.18 20.53
C PRO A 222 8.61 6.15 22.04
N ASP A 223 7.60 5.43 22.50
CA ASP A 223 7.26 5.27 23.94
C ASP A 223 7.53 3.85 24.46
N GLY A 224 7.97 2.93 23.60
CA GLY A 224 8.23 1.53 23.95
C GLY A 224 6.96 0.72 24.30
N LYS A 225 5.77 1.26 24.05
CA LYS A 225 4.49 0.59 24.29
C LYS A 225 3.80 0.28 22.97
N VAL A 226 3.08 -0.82 22.94
CA VAL A 226 2.33 -1.20 21.75
C VAL A 226 0.91 -0.65 21.77
N GLY A 227 0.60 0.08 20.73
CA GLY A 227 -0.74 0.57 20.45
C GLY A 227 -1.16 0.21 19.02
N PRO A 228 -2.40 0.53 18.61
CA PRO A 228 -2.90 0.22 17.27
C PRO A 228 -1.95 0.67 16.15
N MET A 229 -1.40 1.89 16.23
CA MET A 229 -0.48 2.41 15.21
C MET A 229 0.81 1.59 15.13
N THR A 230 1.35 1.13 16.27
CA THR A 230 2.53 0.26 16.29
C THR A 230 2.24 -1.07 15.60
N PHE A 231 1.08 -1.69 15.87
CA PHE A 231 0.67 -2.92 15.20
C PHE A 231 0.43 -2.71 13.71
N MET A 232 -0.22 -1.63 13.31
CA MET A 232 -0.45 -1.30 11.90
C MET A 232 0.86 -1.16 11.11
N GLN A 233 1.86 -0.49 11.68
CA GLN A 233 3.18 -0.37 11.05
C GLN A 233 3.95 -1.69 11.06
N LEU A 234 3.81 -2.49 12.12
CA LEU A 234 4.42 -3.81 12.20
C LEU A 234 3.83 -4.75 11.14
N ASN A 235 2.51 -4.80 11.01
CA ASN A 235 1.82 -5.57 9.98
C ASN A 235 2.31 -5.18 8.57
N ARG A 236 2.50 -3.88 8.34
CA ARG A 236 3.05 -3.37 7.08
C ARG A 236 4.49 -3.83 6.85
N ALA A 237 5.35 -3.71 7.86
CA ALA A 237 6.75 -4.11 7.78
C ALA A 237 6.92 -5.63 7.57
N LEU A 238 6.03 -6.43 8.13
CA LEU A 238 5.96 -7.88 7.95
C LEU A 238 5.34 -8.31 6.62
N GLY A 239 4.83 -7.38 5.82
CA GLY A 239 4.18 -7.69 4.55
C GLY A 239 2.86 -8.44 4.69
N LEU A 240 2.15 -8.27 5.82
CA LEU A 240 0.83 -8.89 5.99
C LEU A 240 -0.13 -8.41 4.91
N ASN A 241 -0.97 -9.32 4.43
CA ASN A 241 -1.96 -9.03 3.40
C ASN A 241 -3.12 -8.20 3.98
N GLU A 242 -2.87 -6.91 4.16
CA GLU A 242 -3.85 -5.90 4.51
C GLU A 242 -4.10 -4.98 3.31
N PRO A 243 -5.31 -4.45 3.14
CA PRO A 243 -5.60 -3.49 2.07
C PRO A 243 -4.69 -2.27 2.14
N ARG A 244 -4.23 -1.82 0.98
CA ARG A 244 -3.40 -0.62 0.83
C ARG A 244 -4.21 0.51 0.22
N LEU A 245 -3.79 1.75 0.46
CA LEU A 245 -4.30 2.89 -0.30
C LEU A 245 -4.05 2.66 -1.79
N GLN A 246 -5.06 2.89 -2.60
CA GLN A 246 -4.89 2.83 -4.05
C GLN A 246 -4.04 4.03 -4.48
N ALA A 247 -2.93 3.76 -5.19
CA ALA A 247 -2.33 4.77 -6.04
C ALA A 247 -3.16 4.89 -7.32
N ALA A 248 -3.25 6.07 -7.93
CA ALA A 248 -3.76 6.13 -9.28
C ALA A 248 -2.84 5.31 -10.19
N PRO A 249 -3.41 4.67 -11.23
CA PRO A 249 -2.57 4.16 -12.29
C PRO A 249 -1.76 5.35 -12.83
N SER A 250 -0.45 5.31 -12.65
CA SER A 250 0.46 6.29 -13.21
C SER A 250 0.21 6.31 -14.70
N VAL A 251 -0.39 7.37 -15.22
CA VAL A 251 -0.37 7.62 -16.65
C VAL A 251 1.10 7.80 -16.99
N PRO A 252 1.72 6.93 -17.82
CA PRO A 252 3.09 7.19 -18.22
C PRO A 252 3.10 8.58 -18.85
N SER A 253 3.84 9.51 -18.23
CA SER A 253 4.04 10.85 -18.78
C SER A 253 4.79 10.68 -20.10
N THR A 254 4.07 10.55 -21.18
CA THR A 254 4.55 10.75 -22.54
C THR A 254 4.68 12.25 -22.76
N ALA A 255 5.52 12.89 -21.98
CA ALA A 255 6.05 14.17 -22.38
C ALA A 255 7.01 13.88 -23.56
N PRO A 256 6.73 14.34 -24.78
CA PRO A 256 7.71 14.26 -25.84
C PRO A 256 8.93 15.06 -25.34
N SER A 257 10.07 14.38 -25.18
CA SER A 257 11.35 15.06 -25.01
C SER A 257 11.59 15.90 -26.26
N ALA A 258 11.18 17.16 -26.22
CA ALA A 258 11.57 18.10 -27.23
C ALA A 258 13.12 18.22 -27.16
N PRO A 259 13.83 18.00 -28.26
CA PRO A 259 15.29 18.19 -28.26
C PRO A 259 15.57 19.64 -27.89
N LEU A 260 16.41 19.83 -26.87
CA LEU A 260 16.91 21.15 -26.51
C LEU A 260 17.50 21.82 -27.76
N PRO A 261 17.14 23.07 -28.06
CA PRO A 261 17.78 23.82 -29.15
C PRO A 261 19.30 23.92 -28.87
N ALA A 262 20.09 23.54 -29.86
CA ALA A 262 21.55 23.64 -29.79
C ALA A 262 21.92 25.09 -29.52
N LEU A 263 22.75 25.32 -28.50
CA LEU A 263 23.35 26.64 -28.24
C LEU A 263 24.18 27.08 -29.46
N PRO A 264 24.04 28.31 -29.92
CA PRO A 264 24.88 28.82 -30.99
C PRO A 264 26.35 28.80 -30.53
N ALA A 265 27.22 28.30 -31.42
CA ALA A 265 28.64 28.27 -31.19
C ALA A 265 29.18 29.71 -30.98
N ALA A 266 29.99 29.89 -29.95
CA ALA A 266 30.67 31.16 -29.69
C ALA A 266 31.61 31.54 -30.88
N PRO A 267 31.66 32.82 -31.29
CA PRO A 267 32.58 33.24 -32.33
C PRO A 267 34.01 33.05 -31.85
N GLN A 268 34.82 32.34 -32.66
CA GLN A 268 36.26 32.25 -32.47
C GLN A 268 36.85 33.63 -32.70
N ALA A 269 37.52 34.19 -31.70
CA ALA A 269 38.38 35.36 -31.86
C ALA A 269 39.59 34.95 -32.71
N GLY A 270 39.65 35.45 -33.93
CA GLY A 270 40.84 35.43 -34.74
C GLY A 270 41.78 36.53 -34.28
N GLU A 271 43.06 36.25 -34.41
CA GLU A 271 44.21 37.10 -34.13
C GLU A 271 44.12 38.57 -34.54
#